data_3ecfb612ed26b164b77b535b350ad5a1
#
_entry.id   3ecfb612ed26b164b77b535b350ad5a1
#
_cell.length_a   1.000
_cell.length_b   1.000
_cell.length_c   1.000
_cell.angle_alpha   90.00
_cell.angle_beta   90.00
_cell.angle_gamma   90.00
#
_symmetry.space_group_name_H-M   'P 1'
#
loop_
_entity.id
_entity.type
_entity.pdbx_description
1 polymer ?
#
loop_
_entity_poly.entity_id
_entity_poly.type
_entity_poly.pdbx_seq_one_letter_code
_entity_poly.pdbx_strand_id
1 'polypeptide(L)'
;MEQIERIERMEAHFDIAKDAVARLIEALERYEEAKPDIVALEDYYDNGAWRKDFEADEAGLLPRDMKRGVLSEDGVWNLFTDNNDLRKRLRRAAKA
;
A
#
# COMPACT_ATOMS: atom_id res chain seq x y z
N MET A 1 -43.59 13.43 -11.43
CA MET A 1 -43.23 12.21 -10.92
C MET A 1 -42.01 12.28 -10.06
N GLU A 2 -42.18 13.13 -9.10
CA GLU A 2 -41.14 13.47 -8.14
C GLU A 2 -40.62 12.24 -7.39
N GLN A 3 -41.51 11.30 -7.04
CA GLN A 3 -41.13 10.09 -6.33
C GLN A 3 -40.23 9.21 -7.18
N ILE A 4 -40.55 9.03 -8.45
CA ILE A 4 -39.76 8.20 -9.37
C ILE A 4 -38.39 8.82 -9.59
N GLU A 5 -38.33 10.12 -9.82
CA GLU A 5 -37.06 10.84 -9.98
C GLU A 5 -36.18 10.74 -8.74
N ARG A 6 -36.78 10.84 -7.56
CA ARG A 6 -36.08 10.69 -6.30
C ARG A 6 -35.46 9.28 -6.17
N ILE A 7 -36.25 8.26 -6.47
CA ILE A 7 -35.78 6.86 -6.42
C ILE A 7 -34.63 6.65 -7.39
N GLU A 8 -34.74 7.17 -8.60
CA GLU A 8 -33.69 7.05 -9.61
C GLU A 8 -32.38 7.71 -9.14
N ARG A 9 -32.48 8.89 -8.52
CA ARG A 9 -31.30 9.55 -7.96
C ARG A 9 -30.68 8.74 -6.84
N MET A 10 -31.51 8.19 -5.97
CA MET A 10 -31.03 7.37 -4.85
C MET A 10 -30.41 6.07 -5.34
N GLU A 11 -30.96 5.46 -6.38
CA GLU A 11 -30.37 4.28 -7.00
C GLU A 11 -28.98 4.57 -7.53
N ALA A 12 -28.78 5.74 -8.15
CA ALA A 12 -27.47 6.14 -8.64
C ALA A 12 -26.45 6.29 -7.49
N HIS A 13 -26.86 6.93 -6.40
CA HIS A 13 -26.02 7.08 -5.22
C HIS A 13 -25.73 5.72 -4.57
N PHE A 14 -26.73 4.85 -4.52
CA PHE A 14 -26.58 3.51 -3.98
C PHE A 14 -25.54 2.70 -4.74
N ASP A 15 -25.59 2.72 -6.06
CA ASP A 15 -24.64 1.98 -6.90
C ASP A 15 -23.21 2.49 -6.71
N ILE A 16 -23.02 3.80 -6.65
CA ILE A 16 -21.70 4.40 -6.46
C ILE A 16 -21.14 4.04 -5.08
N ALA A 17 -21.94 4.18 -4.04
CA ALA A 17 -21.53 3.89 -2.68
C ALA A 17 -21.22 2.40 -2.49
N LYS A 18 -22.05 1.55 -3.01
CA LYS A 18 -21.89 0.09 -2.94
C LYS A 18 -20.59 -0.35 -3.60
N ASP A 19 -20.31 0.17 -4.78
CA ASP A 19 -19.09 -0.15 -5.52
C ASP A 19 -17.83 0.33 -4.75
N ALA A 20 -17.86 1.56 -4.27
CA ALA A 20 -16.71 2.13 -3.54
C ALA A 20 -16.42 1.35 -2.26
N VAL A 21 -17.44 0.99 -1.50
CA VAL A 21 -17.28 0.22 -0.27
C VAL A 21 -16.69 -1.16 -0.58
N ALA A 22 -17.23 -1.84 -1.58
CA ALA A 22 -16.76 -3.18 -1.97
C ALA A 22 -15.29 -3.16 -2.40
N ARG A 23 -14.89 -2.16 -3.18
CA ARG A 23 -13.50 -2.03 -3.64
C ARG A 23 -12.53 -1.76 -2.49
N LEU A 24 -12.94 -0.94 -1.55
CA LEU A 24 -12.09 -0.65 -0.40
C LEU A 24 -11.94 -1.87 0.51
N ILE A 25 -13.00 -2.62 0.73
CA ILE A 25 -12.94 -3.86 1.51
C ILE A 25 -11.93 -4.81 0.88
N GLU A 26 -12.03 -5.03 -0.42
CA GLU A 26 -11.11 -5.91 -1.14
C GLU A 26 -9.66 -5.44 -1.05
N ALA A 27 -9.44 -4.14 -1.25
CA ALA A 27 -8.08 -3.56 -1.15
C ALA A 27 -7.53 -3.66 0.28
N LEU A 28 -8.38 -3.44 1.27
CA LEU A 28 -7.99 -3.53 2.67
C LEU A 28 -7.58 -4.96 3.05
N GLU A 29 -8.32 -5.96 2.57
CA GLU A 29 -7.98 -7.36 2.80
C GLU A 29 -6.60 -7.68 2.24
N ARG A 30 -6.29 -7.24 1.03
CA ARG A 30 -4.97 -7.41 0.43
C ARG A 30 -3.87 -6.72 1.24
N TYR A 31 -4.16 -5.53 1.73
CA TYR A 31 -3.21 -4.79 2.54
C TYR A 31 -2.94 -5.52 3.86
N GLU A 32 -3.99 -6.02 4.50
CA GLU A 32 -3.85 -6.77 5.76
C GLU A 32 -3.03 -8.04 5.56
N GLU A 33 -3.24 -8.75 4.45
CA GLU A 33 -2.46 -9.93 4.10
C GLU A 33 -0.98 -9.60 3.85
N ALA A 34 -0.69 -8.39 3.38
CA ALA A 34 0.67 -7.95 3.08
C ALA A 34 1.41 -7.38 4.30
N LYS A 35 0.74 -7.14 5.41
CA LYS A 35 1.39 -6.59 6.61
C LYS A 35 2.62 -7.37 7.07
N PRO A 36 2.60 -8.71 7.10
CA PRO A 36 3.82 -9.46 7.46
C PRO A 36 4.99 -9.18 6.53
N ASP A 37 4.71 -8.95 5.25
CA ASP A 37 5.76 -8.62 4.28
C ASP A 37 6.37 -7.24 4.55
N ILE A 38 5.54 -6.28 4.95
CA ILE A 38 6.02 -4.94 5.32
C ILE A 38 6.90 -5.03 6.57
N VAL A 39 6.47 -5.80 7.57
CA VAL A 39 7.26 -6.02 8.79
C VAL A 39 8.59 -6.68 8.47
N ALA A 40 8.61 -7.66 7.57
CA ALA A 40 9.85 -8.31 7.15
C ALA A 40 10.82 -7.32 6.51
N LEU A 41 10.31 -6.40 5.69
CA LEU A 41 11.13 -5.34 5.08
C LEU A 41 11.65 -4.36 6.13
N GLU A 42 10.82 -3.99 7.09
CA GLU A 42 11.22 -3.10 8.18
C GLU A 42 12.35 -3.72 9.01
N ASP A 43 12.21 -4.99 9.36
CA ASP A 43 13.24 -5.72 10.12
C ASP A 43 14.54 -5.82 9.34
N TYR A 44 14.45 -6.11 8.05
CA TYR A 44 15.60 -6.17 7.15
C TYR A 44 16.35 -4.85 7.09
N TYR A 45 15.62 -3.75 7.01
CA TYR A 45 16.19 -2.40 6.96
C TYR A 45 16.79 -2.00 8.31
N ASP A 46 16.09 -2.29 9.40
CA ASP A 46 16.46 -1.83 10.73
C ASP A 46 17.63 -2.62 11.36
N ASN A 47 17.78 -3.91 10.99
CA ASN A 47 18.84 -4.73 11.59
C ASN A 47 20.21 -4.59 10.93
N GLY A 48 20.31 -3.73 9.91
CA GLY A 48 21.56 -3.46 9.22
C GLY A 48 21.86 -4.37 8.03
N ALA A 49 21.06 -5.41 7.81
CA ALA A 49 21.28 -6.32 6.68
C ALA A 49 21.10 -5.61 5.34
N TRP A 50 20.10 -4.72 5.24
CA TRP A 50 19.88 -3.95 4.02
C TRP A 50 21.10 -3.13 3.63
N ARG A 51 21.74 -2.45 4.60
CA ARG A 51 22.91 -1.63 4.31
C ARG A 51 24.08 -2.47 3.80
N LYS A 52 24.29 -3.63 4.40
CA LYS A 52 25.35 -4.54 3.92
C LYS A 52 25.10 -5.00 2.50
N ASP A 53 23.86 -5.33 2.18
CA ASP A 53 23.50 -5.80 0.86
C ASP A 53 23.56 -4.66 -0.16
N PHE A 54 23.16 -3.45 0.22
CA PHE A 54 23.28 -2.26 -0.61
C PHE A 54 24.75 -1.97 -0.94
N GLU A 55 25.61 -2.04 0.05
CA GLU A 55 27.05 -1.81 -0.17
C GLU A 55 27.67 -2.88 -1.08
N ALA A 56 27.25 -4.13 -0.93
CA ALA A 56 27.68 -5.21 -1.81
C ALA A 56 27.25 -4.98 -3.25
N ASP A 57 26.02 -4.48 -3.44
CA ASP A 57 25.51 -4.13 -4.76
C ASP A 57 26.31 -2.97 -5.38
N GLU A 58 26.56 -1.92 -4.62
CA GLU A 58 27.36 -0.79 -5.06
C GLU A 58 28.79 -1.21 -5.44
N ALA A 59 29.36 -2.18 -4.74
CA ALA A 59 30.69 -2.71 -5.02
C ALA A 59 30.73 -3.69 -6.19
N GLY A 60 29.58 -4.01 -6.79
CA GLY A 60 29.51 -4.92 -7.93
C GLY A 60 29.70 -6.38 -7.57
N LEU A 61 29.47 -6.75 -6.31
CA LEU A 61 29.69 -8.12 -5.82
C LEU A 61 28.52 -9.06 -6.05
N LEU A 62 27.38 -8.54 -6.49
CA LEU A 62 26.17 -9.35 -6.69
C LEU A 62 25.98 -9.69 -8.17
N PRO A 63 25.29 -10.83 -8.48
CA PRO A 63 25.01 -11.18 -9.88
C PRO A 63 24.21 -10.10 -10.59
N ARG A 64 24.56 -9.85 -11.87
CA ARG A 64 23.93 -8.77 -12.67
C ARG A 64 22.45 -9.03 -12.94
N ASP A 65 22.07 -10.28 -13.10
CA ASP A 65 20.70 -10.68 -13.45
C ASP A 65 19.79 -10.88 -12.24
N MET A 66 20.32 -10.68 -11.04
CA MET A 66 19.52 -10.79 -9.82
C MET A 66 18.55 -9.61 -9.68
N LYS A 67 17.32 -9.92 -9.27
CA LYS A 67 16.33 -8.88 -8.96
C LYS A 67 16.81 -8.10 -7.74
N ARG A 68 16.93 -6.78 -7.88
CA ARG A 68 17.49 -5.93 -6.84
C ARG A 68 16.69 -4.64 -6.58
N GLY A 69 15.39 -4.67 -6.85
CA GLY A 69 14.51 -3.53 -6.56
C GLY A 69 14.54 -3.13 -5.09
N VAL A 70 14.68 -4.10 -4.19
CA VAL A 70 14.77 -3.85 -2.74
C VAL A 70 16.05 -3.10 -2.36
N LEU A 71 17.07 -3.16 -3.19
CA LEU A 71 18.36 -2.49 -2.96
C LEU A 71 18.45 -1.13 -3.64
N SER A 72 17.42 -0.69 -4.33
CA SER A 72 17.39 0.67 -4.87
C SER A 72 17.36 1.66 -3.71
N GLU A 73 18.08 2.77 -3.90
CA GLU A 73 18.26 3.77 -2.85
C GLU A 73 16.94 4.29 -2.28
N ASP A 74 15.94 4.48 -3.13
CA ASP A 74 14.67 5.07 -2.74
C ASP A 74 13.51 4.07 -2.58
N GLY A 75 13.66 2.85 -3.09
CA GLY A 75 12.56 1.90 -3.19
C GLY A 75 11.90 1.57 -1.87
N VAL A 76 12.68 1.10 -0.92
CA VAL A 76 12.16 0.70 0.41
C VAL A 76 11.74 1.94 1.20
N TRP A 77 12.52 3.01 1.12
CA TRP A 77 12.20 4.26 1.80
C TRP A 77 10.86 4.83 1.34
N ASN A 78 10.63 4.87 0.04
CA ASN A 78 9.37 5.36 -0.52
C ASN A 78 8.19 4.50 -0.10
N LEU A 79 8.37 3.18 -0.06
CA LEU A 79 7.33 2.28 0.42
C LEU A 79 6.97 2.57 1.87
N PHE A 80 7.95 2.77 2.74
CA PHE A 80 7.70 3.07 4.16
C PHE A 80 6.99 4.40 4.34
N THR A 81 7.38 5.41 3.56
CA THR A 81 6.74 6.72 3.57
C THR A 81 5.29 6.61 3.11
N ASP A 82 5.04 5.91 2.01
CA ASP A 82 3.70 5.69 1.49
C ASP A 82 2.84 4.92 2.48
N ASN A 83 3.40 3.92 3.14
CA ASN A 83 2.68 3.15 4.14
C ASN A 83 2.27 4.01 5.35
N ASN A 84 3.17 4.86 5.82
CA ASN A 84 2.86 5.78 6.91
C ASN A 84 1.75 6.77 6.53
N ASP A 85 1.82 7.32 5.34
CA ASP A 85 0.81 8.25 4.82
C ASP A 85 -0.54 7.55 4.65
N LEU A 86 -0.51 6.32 4.14
CA LEU A 86 -1.72 5.50 3.99
C LEU A 86 -2.39 5.26 5.34
N ARG A 87 -1.62 4.91 6.36
CA ARG A 87 -2.17 4.65 7.69
C ARG A 87 -2.84 5.89 8.28
N LYS A 88 -2.23 7.06 8.10
CA LYS A 88 -2.82 8.34 8.52
C LYS A 88 -4.12 8.63 7.78
N ARG A 89 -4.12 8.37 6.49
CA ARG A 89 -5.30 8.58 5.64
C ARG A 89 -6.45 7.66 6.03
N LEU A 90 -6.16 6.40 6.33
CA LEU A 90 -7.16 5.44 6.80
C LEU A 90 -7.79 5.90 8.11
N ARG A 91 -6.99 6.40 9.05
CA ARG A 91 -7.51 6.92 10.31
C ARG A 91 -8.42 8.12 10.10
N ARG A 92 -8.05 9.04 9.20
CA ARG A 92 -8.87 10.22 8.88
C ARG A 92 -10.18 9.82 8.21
N ALA A 93 -10.14 8.89 7.27
CA ALA A 93 -11.33 8.42 6.57
C ALA A 93 -12.33 7.78 7.52
N ALA A 94 -11.85 7.05 8.53
CA ALA A 94 -12.70 6.37 9.51
C ALA A 94 -13.44 7.33 10.45
N LYS A 95 -13.03 8.59 10.52
CA LYS A 95 -13.64 9.60 11.41
C LYS A 95 -14.80 10.35 10.79
N ALA A 96 -15.24 10.00 9.62
CA ALA A 96 -16.31 10.70 8.90
C ALA A 96 -17.65 10.69 9.66
#